data_dc44360429ec0a4415bf849737a62b00
#
_entry.id   dc44360429ec0a4415bf849737a62b00
#
_cell.length_a   1.000
_cell.length_b   1.000
_cell.length_c   1.000
_cell.angle_alpha   90.00
_cell.angle_beta   90.00
_cell.angle_gamma   90.00
#
_symmetry.space_group_name_H-M   'P 1'
#
loop_
_entity.id
_entity.type
_entity.pdbx_description
1 polymer ?
#
loop_
_entity_poly.entity_id
_entity_poly.type
_entity_poly.pdbx_seq_one_letter_code
_entity_poly.pdbx_strand_id
1 'polypeptide(L)'
;DQAIGSKIADYLIKPVNPKQILLTLKKNIHQREIVQEVTQTGYRQDFGRIGMQLSEQLTPDEWKELYRRLVHWELELASTGSAMDDLLRMQKEEANATFAKFIKRHYEHWVQHPDERPLMSPDLFKRCIFPRLTAGRKVFLLVLDNLRYDQWRAISGELADDFDIDEDLYYTILPTATQYARNAIFAGLMPLQIKQMYPDLWVDEEEDEGKNLNEQALIAHQLERFRRREQFTYHKLNDSQAVSQLLTQIKQFAAMPL
;
A
#
# COMPACT_ATOMS: atom_id res chain seq x y z
N ASP A 1 -11.82 -31.07 10.29
CA ASP A 1 -11.62 -30.35 9.01
C ASP A 1 -11.26 -28.86 9.16
N GLN A 2 -11.60 -28.21 10.28
CA GLN A 2 -11.28 -26.78 10.47
C GLN A 2 -9.80 -26.48 10.87
N ALA A 3 -8.99 -27.50 11.15
CA ALA A 3 -7.61 -27.33 11.56
C ALA A 3 -6.59 -27.32 10.39
N ILE A 4 -7.03 -27.68 9.19
CA ILE A 4 -6.19 -27.71 8.00
C ILE A 4 -6.25 -26.34 7.33
N GLY A 5 -5.12 -25.65 7.28
CA GLY A 5 -5.00 -24.34 6.62
C GLY A 5 -4.31 -23.24 7.42
N SER A 6 -4.22 -23.35 8.77
CA SER A 6 -3.69 -22.25 9.61
C SER A 6 -2.32 -22.53 10.20
N LYS A 7 -1.47 -23.32 9.86
CA LYS A 7 -0.12 -23.72 10.35
C LYS A 7 0.08 -25.22 10.53
N ILE A 8 -0.95 -26.04 10.19
CA ILE A 8 -0.89 -27.50 10.30
C ILE A 8 -0.94 -28.04 8.87
N ALA A 9 0.13 -28.68 8.44
CA ALA A 9 0.23 -29.24 7.08
C ALA A 9 -0.63 -30.51 6.90
N ASP A 10 -0.84 -31.30 7.96
CA ASP A 10 -1.68 -32.48 7.97
C ASP A 10 -1.92 -32.99 9.41
N TYR A 11 -2.90 -33.88 9.63
CA TYR A 11 -3.17 -34.48 10.92
C TYR A 11 -3.27 -35.99 10.82
N LEU A 12 -2.94 -36.68 11.91
CA LEU A 12 -3.02 -38.13 12.02
C LEU A 12 -3.95 -38.50 13.18
N ILE A 13 -4.92 -39.38 12.91
CA ILE A 13 -5.86 -39.88 13.92
C ILE A 13 -5.22 -41.03 14.68
N LYS A 14 -5.26 -40.98 16.02
CA LYS A 14 -4.78 -42.10 16.87
C LYS A 14 -5.76 -43.28 16.84
N PRO A 15 -5.24 -44.51 16.84
CA PRO A 15 -3.84 -44.94 16.94
C PRO A 15 -3.08 -44.76 15.62
N VAL A 16 -1.87 -44.18 15.69
CA VAL A 16 -1.07 -43.84 14.50
C VAL A 16 -0.17 -44.97 14.12
N ASN A 17 -0.28 -45.43 12.87
CA ASN A 17 0.62 -46.43 12.30
C ASN A 17 1.90 -45.72 11.76
N PRO A 18 3.11 -46.26 12.01
CA PRO A 18 4.36 -45.72 11.46
C PRO A 18 4.36 -45.52 9.95
N LYS A 19 3.67 -46.38 9.20
CA LYS A 19 3.51 -46.22 7.74
C LYS A 19 2.68 -44.99 7.36
N GLN A 20 1.68 -44.63 8.18
CA GLN A 20 0.88 -43.43 7.94
C GLN A 20 1.70 -42.17 8.15
N ILE A 21 2.54 -42.14 9.22
CA ILE A 21 3.47 -41.00 9.46
C ILE A 21 4.38 -40.83 8.26
N LEU A 22 5.00 -41.92 7.77
CA LEU A 22 5.92 -41.86 6.64
C LEU A 22 5.23 -41.40 5.35
N LEU A 23 4.00 -41.85 5.09
CA LEU A 23 3.24 -41.42 3.92
C LEU A 23 2.83 -39.97 3.98
N THR A 24 2.38 -39.49 5.14
CA THR A 24 2.05 -38.06 5.34
C THR A 24 3.28 -37.15 5.20
N LEU A 25 4.41 -37.55 5.75
CA LEU A 25 5.66 -36.81 5.57
C LEU A 25 6.11 -36.76 4.11
N LYS A 26 6.10 -37.92 3.41
CA LYS A 26 6.45 -37.98 1.98
C LYS A 26 5.52 -37.09 1.13
N LYS A 27 4.21 -37.17 1.38
CA LYS A 27 3.21 -36.32 0.69
C LYS A 27 3.53 -34.86 0.86
N ASN A 28 3.77 -34.41 2.11
CA ASN A 28 4.03 -32.99 2.41
C ASN A 28 5.37 -32.50 1.84
N ILE A 29 6.41 -33.34 1.88
CA ILE A 29 7.71 -33.01 1.29
C ILE A 29 7.58 -32.90 -0.24
N HIS A 30 6.98 -33.90 -0.88
CA HIS A 30 6.81 -33.89 -2.33
C HIS A 30 5.92 -32.76 -2.83
N GLN A 31 4.87 -32.40 -2.07
CA GLN A 31 4.02 -31.24 -2.38
C GLN A 31 4.80 -29.91 -2.31
N ARG A 32 5.70 -29.76 -1.34
CA ARG A 32 6.58 -28.57 -1.25
C ARG A 32 7.54 -28.47 -2.43
N GLU A 33 8.14 -29.58 -2.83
CA GLU A 33 9.04 -29.64 -4.00
C GLU A 33 8.31 -29.25 -5.28
N ILE A 34 7.09 -29.77 -5.50
CA ILE A 34 6.27 -29.41 -6.66
C ILE A 34 5.92 -27.93 -6.66
N VAL A 35 5.46 -27.39 -5.52
CA VAL A 35 5.15 -25.96 -5.40
C VAL A 35 6.37 -25.10 -5.70
N GLN A 36 7.52 -25.45 -5.16
CA GLN A 36 8.77 -24.73 -5.40
C GLN A 36 9.17 -24.76 -6.89
N GLU A 37 9.07 -25.93 -7.55
CA GLU A 37 9.40 -26.06 -8.98
C GLU A 37 8.44 -25.25 -9.86
N VAL A 38 7.14 -25.26 -9.56
CA VAL A 38 6.11 -24.48 -10.27
C VAL A 38 6.37 -22.99 -10.11
N THR A 39 6.64 -22.51 -8.88
CA THR A 39 6.93 -21.12 -8.60
C THR A 39 8.20 -20.65 -9.34
N GLN A 40 9.29 -21.43 -9.29
CA GLN A 40 10.53 -21.11 -10.00
C GLN A 40 10.34 -21.06 -11.52
N THR A 41 9.58 -22.01 -12.07
CA THR A 41 9.28 -22.05 -13.51
C THR A 41 8.42 -20.84 -13.93
N GLY A 42 7.41 -20.50 -13.13
CA GLY A 42 6.58 -19.31 -13.35
C GLY A 42 7.42 -18.03 -13.34
N TYR A 43 8.29 -17.86 -12.35
CA TYR A 43 9.16 -16.69 -12.29
C TYR A 43 10.14 -16.62 -13.48
N ARG A 44 10.76 -17.74 -13.89
CA ARG A 44 11.66 -17.74 -15.07
C ARG A 44 10.96 -17.26 -16.34
N GLN A 45 9.71 -17.63 -16.54
CA GLN A 45 8.90 -17.15 -17.67
C GLN A 45 8.62 -15.64 -17.56
N ASP A 46 8.26 -15.19 -16.37
CA ASP A 46 7.92 -13.79 -16.15
C ASP A 46 9.16 -12.87 -16.08
N PHE A 47 10.32 -13.41 -15.68
CA PHE A 47 11.58 -12.69 -15.68
C PHE A 47 11.93 -12.10 -17.05
N GLY A 48 11.82 -12.93 -18.10
CA GLY A 48 12.03 -12.46 -19.48
C GLY A 48 11.03 -11.38 -19.90
N ARG A 49 9.76 -11.55 -19.51
CA ARG A 49 8.69 -10.59 -19.81
C ARG A 49 8.91 -9.25 -19.11
N ILE A 50 9.27 -9.26 -17.82
CA ILE A 50 9.62 -8.06 -17.05
C ILE A 50 10.84 -7.37 -17.68
N GLY A 51 11.88 -8.12 -18.03
CA GLY A 51 13.07 -7.57 -18.69
C GLY A 51 12.76 -6.87 -20.02
N MET A 52 11.86 -7.45 -20.83
CA MET A 52 11.40 -6.81 -22.07
C MET A 52 10.64 -5.50 -21.78
N GLN A 53 9.72 -5.51 -20.83
CA GLN A 53 8.97 -4.31 -20.43
C GLN A 53 9.91 -3.20 -19.93
N LEU A 54 10.94 -3.51 -19.16
CA LEU A 54 11.92 -2.53 -18.67
C LEU A 54 12.73 -1.86 -19.79
N SER A 55 12.79 -2.47 -20.98
CA SER A 55 13.44 -1.89 -22.17
C SER A 55 12.53 -0.94 -22.95
N GLU A 56 11.23 -0.91 -22.64
CA GLU A 56 10.22 -0.08 -23.29
C GLU A 56 9.96 1.23 -22.54
N GLN A 57 9.21 2.14 -23.14
CA GLN A 57 8.74 3.36 -22.48
C GLN A 57 7.41 3.08 -21.79
N LEU A 58 7.47 2.75 -20.51
CA LEU A 58 6.27 2.46 -19.71
C LEU A 58 5.48 3.73 -19.38
N THR A 59 4.17 3.62 -19.45
CA THR A 59 3.21 4.59 -18.91
C THR A 59 3.17 4.52 -17.39
N PRO A 60 2.59 5.54 -16.69
CA PRO A 60 2.41 5.47 -15.24
C PRO A 60 1.64 4.23 -14.76
N ASP A 61 0.62 3.79 -15.48
CA ASP A 61 -0.17 2.62 -15.07
C ASP A 61 0.58 1.31 -15.32
N GLU A 62 1.34 1.20 -16.39
CA GLU A 62 2.21 0.05 -16.63
C GLU A 62 3.31 -0.08 -15.56
N TRP A 63 3.83 1.03 -15.04
CA TRP A 63 4.74 1.01 -13.89
C TRP A 63 4.09 0.48 -12.62
N LYS A 64 2.82 0.81 -12.36
CA LYS A 64 2.07 0.24 -11.23
C LYS A 64 1.94 -1.28 -11.37
N GLU A 65 1.57 -1.76 -12.56
CA GLU A 65 1.44 -3.20 -12.83
C GLU A 65 2.77 -3.94 -12.70
N LEU A 66 3.85 -3.35 -13.21
CA LEU A 66 5.19 -3.91 -13.06
C LEU A 66 5.59 -4.01 -11.58
N TYR A 67 5.31 -2.98 -10.79
CA TYR A 67 5.59 -2.99 -9.35
C TYR A 67 4.79 -4.06 -8.61
N ARG A 68 3.48 -4.19 -8.89
CA ARG A 68 2.64 -5.27 -8.33
C ARG A 68 3.21 -6.65 -8.65
N ARG A 69 3.69 -6.86 -9.86
CA ARG A 69 4.28 -8.12 -10.30
C ARG A 69 5.60 -8.42 -9.58
N LEU A 70 6.47 -7.43 -9.40
CA LEU A 70 7.71 -7.60 -8.66
C LEU A 70 7.45 -7.94 -7.18
N VAL A 71 6.47 -7.30 -6.55
CA VAL A 71 6.08 -7.61 -5.17
C VAL A 71 5.42 -9.00 -5.08
N HIS A 72 4.60 -9.40 -6.05
CA HIS A 72 4.05 -10.75 -6.11
C HIS A 72 5.18 -11.79 -6.09
N TRP A 73 6.18 -11.66 -6.97
CA TRP A 73 7.28 -12.60 -7.00
C TRP A 73 8.16 -12.57 -5.75
N GLU A 74 8.31 -11.42 -5.11
CA GLU A 74 9.02 -11.30 -3.84
C GLU A 74 8.35 -12.15 -2.75
N LEU A 75 7.03 -12.11 -2.65
CA LEU A 75 6.27 -12.89 -1.68
C LEU A 75 6.24 -14.39 -2.01
N GLU A 76 6.03 -14.74 -3.27
CA GLU A 76 5.99 -16.14 -3.72
C GLU A 76 7.35 -16.83 -3.54
N LEU A 77 8.44 -16.19 -3.94
CA LEU A 77 9.78 -16.75 -3.79
C LEU A 77 10.21 -16.83 -2.33
N ALA A 78 9.93 -15.82 -1.51
CA ALA A 78 10.21 -15.85 -0.08
C ALA A 78 9.50 -17.03 0.62
N SER A 79 8.28 -17.36 0.21
CA SER A 79 7.51 -18.48 0.76
C SER A 79 8.12 -19.84 0.46
N THR A 80 8.88 -19.97 -0.64
CA THR A 80 9.46 -21.22 -1.12
C THR A 80 10.95 -21.38 -0.82
N GLY A 81 11.63 -20.33 -0.30
CA GLY A 81 13.08 -20.34 -0.04
C GLY A 81 13.88 -20.58 -1.32
N SER A 82 13.59 -19.83 -2.35
CA SER A 82 14.07 -20.08 -3.72
C SER A 82 15.50 -19.60 -3.96
N ALA A 83 16.26 -20.35 -4.78
CA ALA A 83 17.53 -19.91 -5.35
C ALA A 83 17.37 -18.75 -6.37
N MET A 84 16.13 -18.32 -6.66
CA MET A 84 15.85 -17.22 -7.57
C MET A 84 15.88 -15.82 -6.91
N ASP A 85 16.10 -15.76 -5.59
CA ASP A 85 16.11 -14.50 -4.83
C ASP A 85 17.14 -13.49 -5.36
N ASP A 86 18.34 -13.96 -5.74
CA ASP A 86 19.37 -13.11 -6.32
C ASP A 86 18.95 -12.54 -7.69
N LEU A 87 18.30 -13.35 -8.52
CA LEU A 87 17.79 -12.88 -9.82
C LEU A 87 16.70 -11.84 -9.64
N LEU A 88 15.78 -12.06 -8.71
CA LEU A 88 14.72 -11.08 -8.40
C LEU A 88 15.33 -9.78 -7.87
N ARG A 89 16.32 -9.87 -6.98
CA ARG A 89 17.03 -8.69 -6.46
C ARG A 89 17.67 -7.87 -7.58
N MET A 90 18.40 -8.51 -8.48
CA MET A 90 18.99 -7.84 -9.65
C MET A 90 17.92 -7.18 -10.53
N GLN A 91 16.81 -7.87 -10.78
CA GLN A 91 15.70 -7.33 -11.57
C GLN A 91 15.02 -6.14 -10.90
N LYS A 92 14.85 -6.17 -9.58
CA LYS A 92 14.35 -5.03 -8.79
C LYS A 92 15.31 -3.84 -8.84
N GLU A 93 16.62 -4.07 -8.79
CA GLU A 93 17.63 -3.01 -8.93
C GLU A 93 17.57 -2.36 -10.32
N GLU A 94 17.44 -3.15 -11.37
CA GLU A 94 17.26 -2.65 -12.75
C GLU A 94 15.95 -1.85 -12.89
N ALA A 95 14.85 -2.38 -12.35
CA ALA A 95 13.56 -1.71 -12.34
C ALA A 95 13.63 -0.36 -11.59
N ASN A 96 14.27 -0.31 -10.43
CA ASN A 96 14.48 0.92 -9.66
C ASN A 96 15.29 1.96 -10.45
N ALA A 97 16.37 1.54 -11.10
CA ALA A 97 17.19 2.44 -11.90
C ALA A 97 16.42 3.01 -13.11
N THR A 98 15.61 2.19 -13.75
CA THR A 98 14.77 2.60 -14.89
C THR A 98 13.62 3.49 -14.44
N PHE A 99 12.97 3.16 -13.33
CA PHE A 99 11.93 3.97 -12.72
C PHE A 99 12.45 5.35 -12.29
N ALA A 100 13.65 5.42 -11.71
CA ALA A 100 14.25 6.71 -11.36
C ALA A 100 14.44 7.62 -12.58
N LYS A 101 14.84 7.06 -13.74
CA LYS A 101 14.93 7.80 -15.00
C LYS A 101 13.55 8.26 -15.49
N PHE A 102 12.54 7.39 -15.37
CA PHE A 102 11.16 7.72 -15.71
C PHE A 102 10.65 8.89 -14.86
N ILE A 103 10.80 8.82 -13.55
CA ILE A 103 10.39 9.90 -12.61
C ILE A 103 11.14 11.19 -12.94
N LYS A 104 12.47 11.15 -13.13
CA LYS A 104 13.25 12.33 -13.48
C LYS A 104 12.77 13.02 -14.76
N ARG A 105 12.24 12.26 -15.73
CA ARG A 105 11.73 12.78 -17.01
C ARG A 105 10.36 13.42 -16.86
N HIS A 106 9.50 12.88 -15.99
CA HIS A 106 8.07 13.24 -15.98
C HIS A 106 7.64 14.09 -14.78
N TYR A 107 8.36 14.02 -13.65
CA TYR A 107 7.91 14.57 -12.38
C TYR A 107 7.70 16.10 -12.42
N GLU A 108 8.60 16.84 -13.05
CA GLU A 108 8.47 18.30 -13.18
C GLU A 108 7.21 18.67 -13.97
N HIS A 109 6.95 17.99 -15.07
CA HIS A 109 5.73 18.17 -15.85
C HIS A 109 4.47 17.90 -15.00
N TRP A 110 4.46 16.83 -14.22
CA TRP A 110 3.33 16.49 -13.35
C TRP A 110 3.07 17.52 -12.26
N VAL A 111 4.11 18.15 -11.74
CA VAL A 111 3.97 19.22 -10.76
C VAL A 111 3.37 20.47 -11.40
N GLN A 112 3.77 20.79 -12.61
CA GLN A 112 3.32 21.98 -13.35
C GLN A 112 1.93 21.80 -13.98
N HIS A 113 1.53 20.56 -14.33
CA HIS A 113 0.29 20.25 -15.04
C HIS A 113 -0.55 19.22 -14.24
N PRO A 114 -1.25 19.66 -13.17
CA PRO A 114 -2.00 18.77 -12.28
C PRO A 114 -3.11 17.95 -12.97
N ASP A 115 -3.67 18.45 -14.06
CA ASP A 115 -4.77 17.78 -14.77
C ASP A 115 -4.26 16.67 -15.73
N GLU A 116 -2.97 16.66 -16.03
CA GLU A 116 -2.33 15.67 -16.94
C GLU A 116 -1.55 14.59 -16.19
N ARG A 117 -1.40 14.73 -14.88
CA ARG A 117 -0.61 13.81 -14.05
C ARG A 117 -1.37 12.56 -13.63
N PRO A 118 -0.69 11.44 -13.33
CA PRO A 118 -1.30 10.31 -12.65
C PRO A 118 -1.83 10.72 -11.28
N LEU A 119 -2.56 9.82 -10.61
CA LEU A 119 -3.00 10.04 -9.24
C LEU A 119 -1.78 10.26 -8.33
N MET A 120 -1.71 11.42 -7.66
CA MET A 120 -0.63 11.77 -6.73
C MET A 120 -1.18 12.12 -5.34
N SER A 121 -0.28 12.25 -4.35
CA SER A 121 -0.66 12.53 -2.95
C SER A 121 -1.70 13.65 -2.79
N PRO A 122 -1.58 14.84 -3.44
CA PRO A 122 -2.56 15.93 -3.28
C PRO A 122 -3.93 15.61 -3.89
N ASP A 123 -4.03 14.60 -4.76
CA ASP A 123 -5.24 14.32 -5.54
C ASP A 123 -6.18 13.33 -4.84
N LEU A 124 -5.70 12.64 -3.79
CA LEU A 124 -6.41 11.52 -3.18
C LEU A 124 -7.80 11.90 -2.67
N PHE A 125 -7.94 13.01 -1.96
CA PHE A 125 -9.26 13.45 -1.50
C PHE A 125 -10.18 13.79 -2.67
N LYS A 126 -9.69 14.61 -3.62
CA LYS A 126 -10.47 15.04 -4.78
C LYS A 126 -10.93 13.88 -5.66
N ARG A 127 -10.04 12.91 -5.93
CA ARG A 127 -10.29 11.82 -6.88
C ARG A 127 -10.85 10.55 -6.24
N CYS A 128 -10.58 10.30 -4.95
CA CYS A 128 -10.98 9.05 -4.30
C CYS A 128 -12.03 9.24 -3.19
N ILE A 129 -11.90 10.28 -2.35
CA ILE A 129 -12.77 10.47 -1.18
C ILE A 129 -14.03 11.25 -1.55
N PHE A 130 -13.89 12.42 -2.16
CA PHE A 130 -15.04 13.30 -2.46
C PHE A 130 -16.11 12.66 -3.34
N PRO A 131 -15.82 11.86 -4.36
CA PRO A 131 -16.85 11.15 -5.11
C PRO A 131 -17.69 10.22 -4.26
N ARG A 132 -17.07 9.54 -3.28
CA ARG A 132 -17.78 8.64 -2.35
C ARG A 132 -18.71 9.43 -1.41
N LEU A 133 -18.24 10.54 -0.86
CA LEU A 133 -19.06 11.44 -0.03
C LEU A 133 -20.20 12.05 -0.83
N THR A 134 -19.97 12.47 -2.07
CA THR A 134 -21.02 12.99 -2.96
C THR A 134 -22.09 11.95 -3.26
N ALA A 135 -21.73 10.68 -3.32
CA ALA A 135 -22.67 9.57 -3.46
C ALA A 135 -23.38 9.20 -2.13
N GLY A 136 -23.22 10.01 -1.08
CA GLY A 136 -23.83 9.79 0.23
C GLY A 136 -23.25 8.62 1.02
N ARG A 137 -22.05 8.13 0.64
CA ARG A 137 -21.36 7.05 1.37
C ARG A 137 -20.62 7.61 2.57
N LYS A 138 -20.62 6.86 3.65
CA LYS A 138 -19.73 7.11 4.79
C LYS A 138 -18.33 6.62 4.44
N VAL A 139 -17.31 7.38 4.81
CA VAL A 139 -15.92 7.08 4.51
C VAL A 139 -15.12 7.01 5.82
N PHE A 140 -14.37 5.92 6.01
CA PHE A 140 -13.33 5.82 7.01
C PHE A 140 -11.99 5.83 6.28
N LEU A 141 -11.24 6.90 6.44
CA LEU A 141 -9.90 7.02 5.87
C LEU A 141 -8.86 6.62 6.92
N LEU A 142 -8.24 5.46 6.73
CA LEU A 142 -7.13 4.99 7.55
C LEU A 142 -5.81 5.27 6.81
N VAL A 143 -4.97 6.12 7.37
CA VAL A 143 -3.64 6.40 6.84
C VAL A 143 -2.62 5.67 7.70
N LEU A 144 -2.06 4.60 7.16
CA LEU A 144 -1.03 3.80 7.79
C LEU A 144 0.33 4.27 7.26
N ASP A 145 1.02 5.07 8.08
CA ASP A 145 2.34 5.59 7.72
C ASP A 145 3.37 4.47 7.70
N ASN A 146 4.27 4.53 6.71
CA ASN A 146 5.36 3.56 6.54
C ASN A 146 4.92 2.09 6.31
N LEU A 147 3.66 1.85 5.94
CA LEU A 147 3.20 0.52 5.52
C LEU A 147 3.59 0.30 4.06
N ARG A 148 4.44 -0.69 3.80
CA ARG A 148 4.84 -1.06 2.43
C ARG A 148 3.79 -1.95 1.75
N TYR A 149 3.79 -1.93 0.42
CA TYR A 149 2.85 -2.71 -0.37
C TYR A 149 3.01 -4.23 -0.19
N ASP A 150 4.23 -4.73 -0.02
CA ASP A 150 4.48 -6.15 0.32
C ASP A 150 3.87 -6.54 1.67
N GLN A 151 3.94 -5.65 2.67
CA GLN A 151 3.30 -5.86 3.96
C GLN A 151 1.77 -5.86 3.85
N TRP A 152 1.22 -4.91 3.07
CA TRP A 152 -0.22 -4.92 2.77
C TRP A 152 -0.66 -6.22 2.11
N ARG A 153 0.05 -6.69 1.09
CA ARG A 153 -0.26 -7.95 0.40
C ARG A 153 -0.21 -9.17 1.32
N ALA A 154 0.70 -9.15 2.30
CA ALA A 154 0.80 -10.24 3.28
C ALA A 154 -0.42 -10.32 4.22
N ILE A 155 -1.06 -9.19 4.55
CA ILE A 155 -2.18 -9.13 5.51
C ILE A 155 -3.56 -8.99 4.84
N SER A 156 -3.63 -8.52 3.60
CA SER A 156 -4.91 -8.23 2.92
C SER A 156 -5.80 -9.46 2.76
N GLY A 157 -5.22 -10.65 2.65
CA GLY A 157 -5.98 -11.90 2.58
C GLY A 157 -6.83 -12.18 3.82
N GLU A 158 -6.38 -11.73 5.00
CA GLU A 158 -7.14 -11.89 6.25
C GLU A 158 -8.37 -10.96 6.32
N LEU A 159 -8.37 -9.90 5.53
CA LEU A 159 -9.47 -8.93 5.48
C LEU A 159 -10.50 -9.27 4.39
N ALA A 160 -10.17 -10.16 3.47
CA ALA A 160 -11.01 -10.47 2.31
C ALA A 160 -12.33 -11.18 2.68
N ASP A 161 -12.39 -11.82 3.86
CA ASP A 161 -13.61 -12.45 4.34
C ASP A 161 -14.65 -11.44 4.84
N ASP A 162 -14.19 -10.25 5.27
CA ASP A 162 -15.05 -9.21 5.85
C ASP A 162 -15.26 -8.00 4.93
N PHE A 163 -14.39 -7.81 3.92
CA PHE A 163 -14.37 -6.61 3.07
C PHE A 163 -14.21 -6.96 1.59
N ASP A 164 -14.94 -6.26 0.74
CA ASP A 164 -14.64 -6.18 -0.70
C ASP A 164 -13.47 -5.23 -0.89
N ILE A 165 -12.35 -5.76 -1.36
CA ILE A 165 -11.09 -5.02 -1.51
C ILE A 165 -10.91 -4.59 -2.96
N ASP A 166 -10.91 -3.27 -3.20
CA ASP A 166 -10.49 -2.64 -4.46
C ASP A 166 -9.14 -1.95 -4.24
N GLU A 167 -8.12 -2.35 -4.96
CA GLU A 167 -6.74 -1.97 -4.74
C GLU A 167 -6.17 -1.15 -5.90
N ASP A 168 -5.67 0.05 -5.61
CA ASP A 168 -4.91 0.83 -6.58
C ASP A 168 -3.64 1.43 -5.93
N LEU A 169 -2.71 1.86 -6.78
CA LEU A 169 -1.48 2.53 -6.41
C LEU A 169 -1.52 3.99 -6.88
N TYR A 170 -0.89 4.87 -6.11
CA TYR A 170 -0.70 6.27 -6.50
C TYR A 170 0.78 6.66 -6.42
N TYR A 171 1.13 7.75 -7.08
CA TYR A 171 2.46 8.32 -7.00
C TYR A 171 2.56 9.29 -5.83
N THR A 172 3.48 9.04 -4.90
CA THR A 172 3.76 10.01 -3.85
C THR A 172 4.53 11.20 -4.41
N ILE A 173 4.39 12.36 -3.76
CA ILE A 173 5.23 13.51 -4.09
C ILE A 173 6.67 13.30 -3.62
N LEU A 174 7.60 14.06 -4.19
CA LEU A 174 9.00 14.09 -3.79
C LEU A 174 9.31 15.41 -3.08
N PRO A 175 10.08 15.37 -1.97
CA PRO A 175 10.55 14.18 -1.28
C PRO A 175 9.42 13.39 -0.62
N THR A 176 9.61 12.08 -0.44
CA THR A 176 8.60 11.19 0.15
C THR A 176 8.50 11.28 1.66
N ALA A 177 9.25 12.20 2.28
CA ALA A 177 9.22 12.38 3.72
C ALA A 177 7.80 12.69 4.22
N THR A 178 7.45 12.12 5.37
CA THR A 178 6.11 12.16 5.96
C THR A 178 5.53 13.57 6.04
N GLN A 179 6.33 14.54 6.48
CA GLN A 179 5.93 15.94 6.59
C GLN A 179 5.48 16.56 5.27
N TYR A 180 6.02 16.12 4.14
CA TYR A 180 5.60 16.61 2.83
C TYR A 180 4.48 15.77 2.25
N ALA A 181 4.68 14.46 2.12
CA ALA A 181 3.76 13.57 1.43
C ALA A 181 2.42 13.45 2.15
N ARG A 182 2.42 13.28 3.48
CA ARG A 182 1.19 13.14 4.26
C ARG A 182 0.43 14.46 4.38
N ASN A 183 1.11 15.57 4.63
CA ASN A 183 0.47 16.88 4.63
C ASN A 183 -0.12 17.22 3.26
N ALA A 184 0.52 16.81 2.16
CA ALA A 184 -0.04 16.99 0.82
C ALA A 184 -1.35 16.20 0.62
N ILE A 185 -1.49 15.01 1.19
CA ILE A 185 -2.75 14.24 1.18
C ILE A 185 -3.85 15.02 1.88
N PHE A 186 -3.60 15.45 3.11
CA PHE A 186 -4.60 16.12 3.95
C PHE A 186 -4.93 17.54 3.51
N ALA A 187 -3.96 18.25 2.94
CA ALA A 187 -4.19 19.57 2.38
C ALA A 187 -4.77 19.55 0.95
N GLY A 188 -4.54 18.48 0.18
CA GLY A 188 -4.85 18.49 -1.26
C GLY A 188 -4.04 19.54 -2.02
N LEU A 189 -2.80 19.79 -1.61
CA LEU A 189 -1.90 20.83 -2.13
C LEU A 189 -0.46 20.31 -2.13
N MET A 190 0.36 20.89 -3.01
CA MET A 190 1.82 20.69 -2.96
C MET A 190 2.43 21.43 -1.77
N PRO A 191 3.56 20.98 -1.21
CA PRO A 191 4.18 21.58 -0.01
C PRO A 191 4.37 23.10 -0.08
N LEU A 192 4.86 23.62 -1.21
CA LEU A 192 5.03 25.07 -1.39
C LEU A 192 3.70 25.83 -1.31
N GLN A 193 2.63 25.23 -1.86
CA GLN A 193 1.29 25.82 -1.79
C GLN A 193 0.75 25.81 -0.35
N ILE A 194 1.02 24.76 0.43
CA ILE A 194 0.64 24.72 1.85
C ILE A 194 1.34 25.84 2.59
N LYS A 195 2.66 25.99 2.43
CA LYS A 195 3.46 27.06 3.07
C LYS A 195 2.95 28.46 2.70
N GLN A 196 2.55 28.67 1.46
CA GLN A 196 2.06 29.98 0.99
C GLN A 196 0.64 30.29 1.46
N MET A 197 -0.26 29.31 1.46
CA MET A 197 -1.68 29.52 1.79
C MET A 197 -1.96 29.41 3.30
N TYR A 198 -1.19 28.61 4.00
CA TYR A 198 -1.37 28.28 5.42
C TYR A 198 -0.04 28.30 6.15
N PRO A 199 0.66 29.46 6.20
CA PRO A 199 1.98 29.56 6.81
C PRO A 199 2.00 29.12 8.28
N ASP A 200 0.92 29.36 9.02
CA ASP A 200 0.80 28.98 10.44
C ASP A 200 0.63 27.45 10.64
N LEU A 201 0.31 26.71 9.59
CA LEU A 201 0.20 25.24 9.62
C LEU A 201 1.42 24.54 9.03
N TRP A 202 2.37 25.31 8.49
CA TRP A 202 3.62 24.81 7.94
C TRP A 202 4.72 24.87 8.99
N VAL A 203 5.48 23.80 9.11
CA VAL A 203 6.66 23.71 9.97
C VAL A 203 7.87 23.45 9.08
N ASP A 204 8.88 24.29 9.18
CA ASP A 204 10.10 24.18 8.38
C ASP A 204 10.98 22.99 8.82
N GLU A 205 11.90 22.55 7.95
CA GLU A 205 12.73 21.38 8.19
C GLU A 205 13.67 21.52 9.41
N GLU A 206 14.06 22.73 9.73
CA GLU A 206 14.97 23.06 10.83
C GLU A 206 14.31 22.91 12.22
N GLU A 207 12.98 22.82 12.27
CA GLU A 207 12.24 22.62 13.51
C GLU A 207 12.12 21.12 13.82
N ASP A 208 12.54 20.70 15.00
CA ASP A 208 12.55 19.30 15.40
C ASP A 208 11.16 18.74 15.72
N GLU A 209 10.19 19.61 16.06
CA GLU A 209 8.86 19.21 16.51
C GLU A 209 7.74 19.85 15.65
N GLY A 210 6.57 19.22 15.66
CA GLY A 210 5.36 19.85 15.11
C GLY A 210 5.06 19.55 13.64
N LYS A 211 5.96 18.91 12.90
CA LYS A 211 5.88 18.72 11.43
C LYS A 211 4.61 18.04 10.91
N ASN A 212 3.90 17.32 11.76
CA ASN A 212 2.67 16.59 11.40
C ASN A 212 1.58 16.72 12.49
N LEU A 213 1.45 17.89 13.11
CA LEU A 213 0.43 18.14 14.13
C LEU A 213 -0.83 18.84 13.58
N ASN A 214 -0.76 19.39 12.37
CA ASN A 214 -1.80 20.24 11.80
C ASN A 214 -2.71 19.51 10.78
N GLU A 215 -2.67 18.19 10.75
CA GLU A 215 -3.38 17.37 9.75
C GLU A 215 -4.89 17.60 9.77
N GLN A 216 -5.50 17.71 10.96
CA GLN A 216 -6.94 17.99 11.11
C GLN A 216 -7.31 19.36 10.53
N ALA A 217 -6.49 20.39 10.77
CA ALA A 217 -6.71 21.73 10.23
C ALA A 217 -6.54 21.73 8.69
N LEU A 218 -5.57 21.00 8.17
CA LEU A 218 -5.36 20.86 6.73
C LEU A 218 -6.56 20.18 6.04
N ILE A 219 -7.16 19.15 6.65
CA ILE A 219 -8.41 18.52 6.15
C ILE A 219 -9.55 19.55 6.15
N ALA A 220 -9.75 20.30 7.25
CA ALA A 220 -10.79 21.31 7.34
C ALA A 220 -10.67 22.33 6.21
N HIS A 221 -9.47 22.89 6.00
CA HIS A 221 -9.21 23.84 4.92
C HIS A 221 -9.37 23.22 3.53
N GLN A 222 -9.04 21.93 3.37
CA GLN A 222 -9.28 21.25 2.10
C GLN A 222 -10.78 21.15 1.82
N LEU A 223 -11.58 20.71 2.78
CA LEU A 223 -13.04 20.64 2.64
C LEU A 223 -13.63 22.01 2.31
N GLU A 224 -13.24 23.07 3.03
CA GLU A 224 -13.69 24.44 2.80
C GLU A 224 -13.37 24.92 1.38
N ARG A 225 -12.11 24.73 0.92
CA ARG A 225 -11.66 25.11 -0.42
C ARG A 225 -12.44 24.44 -1.53
N PHE A 226 -12.89 23.20 -1.31
CA PHE A 226 -13.77 22.47 -2.21
C PHE A 226 -15.26 22.73 -1.95
N ARG A 227 -15.62 23.71 -1.08
CA ARG A 227 -16.99 24.07 -0.70
C ARG A 227 -17.79 22.88 -0.17
N ARG A 228 -17.11 21.99 0.54
CA ARG A 228 -17.71 20.82 1.16
C ARG A 228 -18.12 21.15 2.60
N ARG A 229 -19.27 20.57 3.04
CA ARG A 229 -19.85 20.85 4.36
C ARG A 229 -19.97 19.59 5.22
N GLU A 230 -19.39 18.50 4.79
CA GLU A 230 -19.41 17.25 5.52
C GLU A 230 -18.69 17.40 6.86
N GLN A 231 -19.34 16.92 7.89
CA GLN A 231 -18.70 16.79 9.20
C GLN A 231 -17.71 15.64 9.17
N PHE A 232 -16.59 15.80 9.82
CA PHE A 232 -15.56 14.80 9.94
C PHE A 232 -15.00 14.74 11.35
N THR A 233 -14.36 13.62 11.69
CA THR A 233 -13.55 13.45 12.87
C THR A 233 -12.15 13.04 12.48
N TYR A 234 -11.16 13.46 13.26
CA TYR A 234 -9.76 13.09 13.04
C TYR A 234 -9.17 12.49 14.32
N HIS A 235 -8.50 11.36 14.18
CA HIS A 235 -7.86 10.65 15.28
C HIS A 235 -6.44 10.25 14.89
N LYS A 236 -5.46 10.61 15.72
CA LYS A 236 -4.07 10.21 15.58
C LYS A 236 -3.77 9.10 16.57
N LEU A 237 -3.43 7.92 16.06
CA LEU A 237 -3.21 6.72 16.86
C LEU A 237 -1.70 6.46 16.97
N ASN A 238 -1.08 6.92 18.04
CA ASN A 238 0.36 6.76 18.26
C ASN A 238 0.70 5.58 19.19
N ASP A 239 -0.29 5.03 19.88
CA ASP A 239 -0.11 3.95 20.83
C ASP A 239 -1.36 3.05 20.95
N SER A 240 -1.21 1.93 21.67
CA SER A 240 -2.29 0.97 21.86
C SER A 240 -3.44 1.49 22.72
N GLN A 241 -3.20 2.49 23.58
CA GLN A 241 -4.24 3.10 24.39
C GLN A 241 -5.17 3.96 23.53
N ALA A 242 -4.61 4.75 22.61
CA ALA A 242 -5.39 5.52 21.63
C ALA A 242 -6.24 4.61 20.75
N VAL A 243 -5.71 3.45 20.30
CA VAL A 243 -6.48 2.45 19.57
C VAL A 243 -7.64 1.91 20.40
N SER A 244 -7.41 1.56 21.67
CA SER A 244 -8.46 1.04 22.55
C SER A 244 -9.57 2.09 22.80
N GLN A 245 -9.21 3.35 22.96
CA GLN A 245 -10.16 4.46 23.08
C GLN A 245 -11.00 4.63 21.80
N LEU A 246 -10.36 4.61 20.62
CA LEU A 246 -11.06 4.69 19.36
C LEU A 246 -12.09 3.56 19.22
N LEU A 247 -11.72 2.33 19.53
CA LEU A 247 -12.62 1.17 19.46
C LEU A 247 -13.88 1.33 20.34
N THR A 248 -13.75 1.95 21.51
CA THR A 248 -14.90 2.21 22.38
C THR A 248 -15.85 3.29 21.81
N GLN A 249 -15.32 4.19 21.00
CA GLN A 249 -16.04 5.33 20.43
C GLN A 249 -16.49 5.11 18.98
N ILE A 250 -16.06 4.04 18.33
CA ILE A 250 -16.27 3.81 16.89
C ILE A 250 -17.75 3.88 16.47
N LYS A 251 -18.65 3.47 17.34
CA LYS A 251 -20.12 3.55 17.08
C LYS A 251 -20.61 5.00 16.97
N GLN A 252 -19.96 5.94 17.68
CA GLN A 252 -20.31 7.36 17.60
C GLN A 252 -19.79 7.95 16.29
N PHE A 253 -18.56 7.56 15.89
CA PHE A 253 -17.98 8.02 14.63
C PHE A 253 -18.68 7.44 13.41
N ALA A 254 -19.27 6.26 13.52
CA ALA A 254 -20.09 5.68 12.44
C ALA A 254 -21.30 6.57 12.02
N ALA A 255 -21.65 7.60 12.79
CA ALA A 255 -22.64 8.60 12.40
C ALA A 255 -22.08 9.71 11.50
N MET A 256 -20.75 9.92 11.47
CA MET A 256 -20.10 10.95 10.65
C MET A 256 -19.95 10.51 9.20
N PRO A 257 -19.96 11.43 8.21
CA PRO A 257 -19.69 11.13 6.81
C PRO A 257 -18.23 10.80 6.53
N LEU A 258 -17.29 11.42 7.28
CA LEU A 258 -15.85 11.27 7.12
C LEU A 258 -15.16 11.31 8.48
#